data_660a35981d2ee60a64c5363c60be6c0a
#
_entry.id   660a35981d2ee60a64c5363c60be6c0a
#
_cell.length_a   1.000
_cell.length_b   1.000
_cell.length_c   1.000
_cell.angle_alpha   90.00
_cell.angle_beta   90.00
_cell.angle_gamma   90.00
#
_symmetry.space_group_name_H-M   'P 1'
#
loop_
_entity.id
_entity.type
_entity.pdbx_description
1 polymer ?
#
loop_
_entity_poly.entity_id
_entity_poly.type
_entity_poly.pdbx_seq_one_letter_code
_entity_poly.pdbx_strand_id
1 'polypeptide(L)'
;MSLPTPGRRAALVTALHLALAGVGVLALPVKAQQVFRVTTIPEEAATEQVRKFTPLAQYLERTLGMKVEFTPVSDYPAAVEALVNKKVDLVWFGGFTHVQAQLRSGGKIVPIAQREEDTQFRSVFIAKTDSGIKTLADMKGKQVSFGSPSSTSGHLMPRSNLLDAGINPEKDFRRIAYSGAHDATIASVVSGKVDAAALDITVWRKFVAENKVDTKAVDVFFTTPPFFNYNWSVHADMPAAMRERVTKALLDLSTATPEGAEILRLNRATRYIPTKADNYKGLEAAGRSAGLI
;
A
#
# COMPACT_ATOMS: atom_id res chain seq x y z
N MET A 1 -61.58 84.77 10.22
CA MET A 1 -62.86 84.48 10.79
C MET A 1 -62.89 83.01 11.24
N SER A 2 -62.93 82.87 12.57
CA SER A 2 -63.47 81.78 13.37
C SER A 2 -62.96 80.32 13.14
N LEU A 3 -62.18 79.91 14.13
CA LEU A 3 -62.09 78.52 14.60
C LEU A 3 -63.44 78.02 15.16
N PRO A 4 -63.60 76.68 15.26
CA PRO A 4 -63.51 76.06 16.58
C PRO A 4 -62.84 74.74 16.66
N THR A 5 -62.20 74.50 17.77
CA THR A 5 -61.78 73.30 18.49
C THR A 5 -63.00 72.51 19.03
N PRO A 6 -62.79 71.39 19.80
CA PRO A 6 -62.02 70.20 19.75
C PRO A 6 -62.84 68.91 20.01
N GLY A 7 -62.30 67.79 19.93
CA GLY A 7 -62.93 66.54 20.40
C GLY A 7 -61.91 65.47 20.86
N ARG A 8 -61.73 65.40 22.16
CA ARG A 8 -61.05 64.32 22.85
C ARG A 8 -61.81 62.99 22.70
N ARG A 9 -61.18 61.95 22.19
CA ARG A 9 -61.57 60.59 22.57
C ARG A 9 -60.31 59.83 22.82
N ALA A 10 -60.15 59.44 24.08
CA ALA A 10 -59.16 58.50 24.55
C ALA A 10 -59.44 57.10 23.99
N ALA A 11 -58.46 56.48 23.40
CA ALA A 11 -58.48 55.02 23.10
C ALA A 11 -57.32 54.39 23.84
N LEU A 12 -57.64 53.55 24.82
CA LEU A 12 -56.74 52.71 25.50
C LEU A 12 -56.18 51.67 24.45
N VAL A 13 -54.89 51.68 24.24
CA VAL A 13 -54.19 50.60 23.52
C VAL A 13 -53.56 49.74 24.57
N THR A 14 -54.15 48.55 24.78
CA THR A 14 -53.59 47.48 25.61
C THR A 14 -52.43 46.89 24.89
N ALA A 15 -51.21 47.12 25.40
CA ALA A 15 -50.00 46.48 24.85
C ALA A 15 -49.92 45.01 25.29
N LEU A 16 -50.16 44.11 24.36
CA LEU A 16 -49.96 42.66 24.55
C LEU A 16 -48.50 42.34 24.27
N HIS A 17 -47.69 42.15 25.32
CA HIS A 17 -46.33 41.69 25.20
C HIS A 17 -46.32 40.13 24.93
N LEU A 18 -46.15 39.71 23.68
CA LEU A 18 -45.79 38.33 23.36
C LEU A 18 -44.31 38.11 23.73
N ALA A 19 -44.06 37.38 24.81
CA ALA A 19 -42.76 36.83 25.12
C ALA A 19 -42.48 35.69 24.15
N LEU A 20 -41.72 35.92 23.08
CA LEU A 20 -41.08 34.83 22.30
C LEU A 20 -39.98 34.21 23.16
N ALA A 21 -40.30 33.10 23.82
CA ALA A 21 -39.30 32.20 24.38
C ALA A 21 -38.47 31.59 23.20
N GLY A 22 -37.34 32.19 22.92
CA GLY A 22 -36.37 31.64 21.96
C GLY A 22 -35.85 30.32 22.48
N VAL A 23 -36.35 29.21 21.94
CA VAL A 23 -35.73 27.89 22.10
C VAL A 23 -34.41 27.93 21.35
N GLY A 24 -33.34 28.25 22.05
CA GLY A 24 -31.99 28.14 21.53
C GLY A 24 -31.70 26.65 21.28
N VAL A 25 -31.83 26.22 20.03
CA VAL A 25 -31.31 24.92 19.59
C VAL A 25 -29.81 25.01 19.74
N LEU A 26 -29.29 24.44 20.83
CA LEU A 26 -27.86 24.16 20.98
C LEU A 26 -27.47 23.20 19.86
N ALA A 27 -26.97 23.74 18.74
CA ALA A 27 -26.33 22.95 17.72
C ALA A 27 -25.09 22.31 18.36
N LEU A 28 -25.21 21.06 18.78
CA LEU A 28 -24.06 20.26 19.18
C LEU A 28 -23.11 20.22 17.97
N PRO A 29 -21.82 20.51 18.16
CA PRO A 29 -20.86 20.40 17.06
C PRO A 29 -20.92 18.95 16.53
N VAL A 30 -21.37 18.78 15.30
CA VAL A 30 -21.26 17.51 14.58
C VAL A 30 -19.76 17.26 14.48
N LYS A 31 -19.26 16.38 15.35
CA LYS A 31 -17.88 15.93 15.29
C LYS A 31 -17.72 15.26 13.92
N ALA A 32 -16.98 15.88 13.02
CA ALA A 32 -16.72 15.28 11.71
C ALA A 32 -16.27 13.83 11.95
N GLN A 33 -16.97 12.88 11.34
CA GLN A 33 -16.67 11.47 11.51
C GLN A 33 -15.24 11.24 11.02
N GLN A 34 -14.34 10.89 11.91
CA GLN A 34 -12.95 10.64 11.57
C GLN A 34 -12.88 9.43 10.65
N VAL A 35 -12.36 9.62 9.44
CA VAL A 35 -12.18 8.57 8.45
C VAL A 35 -10.77 7.98 8.61
N PHE A 36 -10.68 6.67 8.75
CA PHE A 36 -9.41 5.94 8.75
C PHE A 36 -9.05 5.57 7.30
N ARG A 37 -7.94 6.10 6.81
CA ARG A 37 -7.53 5.99 5.40
C ARG A 37 -6.47 4.92 5.23
N VAL A 38 -6.70 4.03 4.28
CA VAL A 38 -5.81 2.91 3.97
C VAL A 38 -5.37 2.99 2.51
N THR A 39 -4.11 2.73 2.26
CA THR A 39 -3.58 2.57 0.90
C THR A 39 -2.54 1.45 0.83
N THR A 40 -2.07 1.17 -0.36
CA THR A 40 -1.05 0.16 -0.64
C THR A 40 -0.11 0.65 -1.73
N ILE A 41 1.11 0.11 -1.80
CA ILE A 41 1.91 0.24 -3.02
C ILE A 41 1.20 -0.46 -4.18
N PRO A 42 1.19 0.12 -5.39
CA PRO A 42 0.49 -0.47 -6.55
C PRO A 42 1.29 -1.60 -7.18
N GLU A 43 1.34 -2.75 -6.51
CA GLU A 43 2.08 -3.95 -6.96
C GLU A 43 1.47 -4.67 -8.15
N GLU A 44 0.18 -4.46 -8.38
CA GLU A 44 -0.64 -4.99 -9.49
C GLU A 44 -1.59 -3.88 -10.00
N ALA A 45 -2.33 -4.13 -11.07
CA ALA A 45 -3.28 -3.18 -11.63
C ALA A 45 -4.28 -2.63 -10.58
N ALA A 46 -4.72 -1.39 -10.74
CA ALA A 46 -5.57 -0.70 -9.76
C ALA A 46 -6.89 -1.44 -9.47
N THR A 47 -7.50 -2.06 -10.49
CA THR A 47 -8.72 -2.88 -10.33
C THR A 47 -8.49 -4.09 -9.44
N GLU A 48 -7.33 -4.72 -9.57
CA GLU A 48 -6.93 -5.86 -8.75
C GLU A 48 -6.69 -5.43 -7.30
N GLN A 49 -6.10 -4.26 -7.09
CA GLN A 49 -5.89 -3.71 -5.75
C GLN A 49 -7.21 -3.41 -5.05
N VAL A 50 -8.16 -2.78 -5.73
CA VAL A 50 -9.51 -2.53 -5.19
C VAL A 50 -10.17 -3.86 -4.82
N ARG A 51 -10.15 -4.85 -5.71
CA ARG A 51 -10.71 -6.19 -5.45
C ARG A 51 -10.09 -6.84 -4.21
N LYS A 52 -8.77 -6.70 -4.04
CA LYS A 52 -7.98 -7.32 -2.98
C LYS A 52 -8.20 -6.66 -1.62
N PHE A 53 -8.24 -5.34 -1.57
CA PHE A 53 -8.21 -4.60 -0.31
C PHE A 53 -9.57 -4.06 0.16
N THR A 54 -10.60 -4.04 -0.70
CA THR A 54 -11.95 -3.64 -0.27
C THR A 54 -12.51 -4.53 0.86
N PRO A 55 -12.42 -5.87 0.82
CA PRO A 55 -12.88 -6.71 1.92
C PRO A 55 -12.14 -6.44 3.23
N LEU A 56 -10.83 -6.18 3.18
CA LEU A 56 -10.04 -5.82 4.35
C LEU A 56 -10.48 -4.47 4.92
N ALA A 57 -10.73 -3.46 4.07
CA ALA A 57 -11.21 -2.15 4.53
C ALA A 57 -12.58 -2.27 5.21
N GLN A 58 -13.50 -3.06 4.67
CA GLN A 58 -14.80 -3.33 5.27
C GLN A 58 -14.69 -4.07 6.62
N TYR A 59 -13.80 -5.04 6.72
CA TYR A 59 -13.49 -5.72 7.96
C TYR A 59 -12.95 -4.75 9.02
N LEU A 60 -11.98 -3.90 8.66
CA LEU A 60 -11.43 -2.89 9.55
C LEU A 60 -12.48 -1.86 9.97
N GLU A 61 -13.38 -1.44 9.07
CA GLU A 61 -14.48 -0.52 9.40
C GLU A 61 -15.35 -1.06 10.54
N ARG A 62 -15.76 -2.32 10.45
CA ARG A 62 -16.57 -2.98 11.51
C ARG A 62 -15.78 -3.17 12.80
N THR A 63 -14.52 -3.62 12.69
CA THR A 63 -13.69 -3.94 13.85
C THR A 63 -13.25 -2.69 14.61
N LEU A 64 -12.98 -1.61 13.89
CA LEU A 64 -12.59 -0.33 14.49
C LEU A 64 -13.79 0.54 14.86
N GLY A 65 -15.00 0.23 14.39
CA GLY A 65 -16.21 1.02 14.66
C GLY A 65 -16.13 2.44 14.12
N MET A 66 -15.45 2.65 13.00
CA MET A 66 -15.28 3.94 12.35
C MET A 66 -15.16 3.76 10.83
N LYS A 67 -15.48 4.81 10.05
CA LYS A 67 -15.36 4.77 8.59
C LYS A 67 -13.93 4.44 8.16
N VAL A 68 -13.77 3.46 7.27
CA VAL A 68 -12.49 3.08 6.67
C VAL A 68 -12.58 3.22 5.16
N GLU A 69 -11.64 3.94 4.58
CA GLU A 69 -11.57 4.15 3.13
C GLU A 69 -10.26 3.62 2.57
N PHE A 70 -10.36 2.72 1.60
CA PHE A 70 -9.23 2.29 0.79
C PHE A 70 -9.13 3.14 -0.47
N THR A 71 -7.97 3.78 -0.68
CA THR A 71 -7.71 4.61 -1.86
C THR A 71 -6.42 4.16 -2.53
N PRO A 72 -6.47 3.64 -3.76
CA PRO A 72 -5.27 3.35 -4.54
C PRO A 72 -4.46 4.62 -4.82
N VAL A 73 -3.14 4.47 -4.94
CA VAL A 73 -2.21 5.54 -5.35
C VAL A 73 -1.62 5.21 -6.72
N SER A 74 -1.00 6.22 -7.36
CA SER A 74 -0.46 6.11 -8.72
C SER A 74 0.80 5.24 -8.81
N ASP A 75 1.66 5.30 -7.79
CA ASP A 75 2.97 4.66 -7.79
C ASP A 75 3.48 4.42 -6.35
N TYR A 76 4.61 3.73 -6.23
CA TYR A 76 5.23 3.39 -4.96
C TYR A 76 5.67 4.63 -4.15
N PRO A 77 6.32 5.64 -4.74
CA PRO A 77 6.64 6.90 -4.04
C PRO A 77 5.40 7.60 -3.49
N ALA A 78 4.27 7.60 -4.21
CA ALA A 78 3.03 8.21 -3.73
C ALA A 78 2.50 7.54 -2.46
N ALA A 79 2.63 6.21 -2.31
CA ALA A 79 2.29 5.52 -1.08
C ALA A 79 3.19 5.96 0.09
N VAL A 80 4.49 6.12 -0.15
CA VAL A 80 5.45 6.61 0.84
C VAL A 80 5.08 8.02 1.30
N GLU A 81 4.87 8.94 0.36
CA GLU A 81 4.49 10.33 0.65
C GLU A 81 3.15 10.42 1.37
N ALA A 82 2.20 9.56 1.03
CA ALA A 82 0.90 9.55 1.69
C ALA A 82 1.00 9.27 3.19
N LEU A 83 1.82 8.30 3.62
CA LEU A 83 1.99 7.99 5.03
C LEU A 83 2.90 8.99 5.75
N VAL A 84 4.02 9.39 5.14
CA VAL A 84 4.97 10.36 5.72
C VAL A 84 4.28 11.69 6.00
N ASN A 85 3.40 12.14 5.09
CA ASN A 85 2.62 13.37 5.22
C ASN A 85 1.26 13.17 5.93
N LYS A 86 1.02 12.00 6.53
CA LYS A 86 -0.21 11.69 7.31
C LYS A 86 -1.52 11.88 6.52
N LYS A 87 -1.47 11.73 5.19
CA LYS A 87 -2.67 11.77 4.33
C LYS A 87 -3.44 10.45 4.39
N VAL A 88 -2.78 9.39 4.83
CA VAL A 88 -3.35 8.08 5.14
C VAL A 88 -2.86 7.61 6.50
N ASP A 89 -3.58 6.67 7.10
CA ASP A 89 -3.33 6.17 8.45
C ASP A 89 -2.61 4.84 8.45
N LEU A 90 -2.83 4.02 7.41
CA LEU A 90 -2.29 2.67 7.28
C LEU A 90 -1.85 2.41 5.84
N VAL A 91 -0.65 1.87 5.65
CA VAL A 91 -0.12 1.54 4.32
C VAL A 91 0.45 0.12 4.30
N TRP A 92 0.09 -0.62 3.25
CA TRP A 92 0.78 -1.85 2.87
C TRP A 92 2.01 -1.50 2.03
N PHE A 93 3.18 -1.65 2.63
CA PHE A 93 4.47 -1.41 2.00
C PHE A 93 5.18 -2.71 1.63
N GLY A 94 6.03 -2.65 0.59
CA GLY A 94 7.17 -3.55 0.50
C GLY A 94 8.26 -3.12 1.49
N GLY A 95 9.17 -4.02 1.81
CA GLY A 95 10.22 -3.72 2.80
C GLY A 95 11.08 -2.51 2.42
N PHE A 96 11.41 -2.33 1.13
CA PHE A 96 12.20 -1.17 0.67
C PHE A 96 11.42 0.14 0.71
N THR A 97 10.13 0.14 0.35
CA THR A 97 9.29 1.33 0.54
C THR A 97 9.08 1.68 2.01
N HIS A 98 9.05 0.68 2.90
CA HIS A 98 9.09 0.92 4.34
C HIS A 98 10.40 1.62 4.75
N VAL A 99 11.55 1.14 4.29
CA VAL A 99 12.86 1.78 4.55
C VAL A 99 12.88 3.22 4.02
N GLN A 100 12.41 3.46 2.80
CA GLN A 100 12.32 4.80 2.22
C GLN A 100 11.41 5.72 3.06
N ALA A 101 10.27 5.22 3.53
CA ALA A 101 9.36 5.96 4.40
C ALA A 101 10.00 6.28 5.76
N GLN A 102 10.73 5.32 6.34
CA GLN A 102 11.51 5.52 7.57
C GLN A 102 12.52 6.66 7.41
N LEU A 103 13.34 6.62 6.37
CA LEU A 103 14.36 7.63 6.12
C LEU A 103 13.74 9.02 5.90
N ARG A 104 12.70 9.12 5.08
CA ARG A 104 12.01 10.39 4.79
C ARG A 104 11.28 11.00 5.98
N SER A 105 10.77 10.16 6.88
CA SER A 105 10.05 10.62 8.08
C SER A 105 10.96 10.90 9.28
N GLY A 106 12.27 10.69 9.16
CA GLY A 106 13.19 10.77 10.29
C GLY A 106 12.92 9.68 11.35
N GLY A 107 12.58 8.46 10.91
CA GLY A 107 12.35 7.31 11.78
C GLY A 107 10.92 7.18 12.34
N LYS A 108 9.95 7.93 11.79
CA LYS A 108 8.58 7.98 12.34
C LYS A 108 7.60 6.98 11.73
N ILE A 109 8.04 6.03 10.92
CA ILE A 109 7.16 5.00 10.38
C ILE A 109 7.36 3.69 11.14
N VAL A 110 6.28 3.10 11.63
CA VAL A 110 6.29 1.90 12.47
C VAL A 110 5.62 0.76 11.73
N PRO A 111 6.31 -0.34 11.43
CA PRO A 111 5.70 -1.54 10.90
C PRO A 111 4.98 -2.28 12.04
N ILE A 112 3.73 -2.68 11.83
CA ILE A 112 2.88 -3.23 12.90
C ILE A 112 2.49 -4.69 12.68
N ALA A 113 2.40 -5.14 11.43
CA ALA A 113 2.07 -6.52 11.08
C ALA A 113 2.65 -6.86 9.70
N GLN A 114 2.94 -8.14 9.50
CA GLN A 114 3.37 -8.70 8.21
C GLN A 114 2.71 -10.05 7.99
N ARG A 115 2.64 -10.53 6.76
CA ARG A 115 2.27 -11.93 6.51
C ARG A 115 3.40 -12.84 6.99
N GLU A 116 3.06 -14.04 7.43
CA GLU A 116 4.09 -15.02 7.82
C GLU A 116 5.05 -15.33 6.67
N GLU A 117 4.55 -15.38 5.46
CA GLU A 117 5.32 -15.60 4.22
C GLU A 117 6.37 -14.53 3.96
N ASP A 118 6.16 -13.32 4.47
CA ASP A 118 7.07 -12.19 4.28
C ASP A 118 8.37 -12.29 5.09
N THR A 119 8.49 -13.25 5.99
CA THR A 119 9.74 -13.56 6.71
C THR A 119 10.77 -14.29 5.86
N GLN A 120 10.32 -14.97 4.79
CA GLN A 120 11.11 -15.79 3.89
C GLN A 120 10.80 -15.51 2.42
N PHE A 121 10.53 -14.23 2.13
CA PHE A 121 10.11 -13.79 0.81
C PHE A 121 11.25 -13.91 -0.22
N ARG A 122 10.90 -14.10 -1.50
CA ARG A 122 11.88 -14.25 -2.58
C ARG A 122 11.44 -13.46 -3.81
N SER A 123 12.42 -13.06 -4.60
CA SER A 123 12.22 -12.61 -5.97
C SER A 123 12.49 -13.74 -6.95
N VAL A 124 11.88 -13.67 -8.10
CA VAL A 124 12.20 -14.55 -9.24
C VAL A 124 12.63 -13.72 -10.43
N PHE A 125 13.54 -14.31 -11.23
CA PHE A 125 13.84 -13.82 -12.57
C PHE A 125 13.20 -14.74 -13.59
N ILE A 126 12.51 -14.16 -14.56
CA ILE A 126 11.80 -14.86 -15.61
C ILE A 126 12.36 -14.48 -16.99
N ALA A 127 12.32 -15.41 -17.91
CA ALA A 127 12.67 -15.21 -19.33
C ALA A 127 11.84 -16.15 -20.22
N LYS A 128 11.82 -15.90 -21.52
CA LYS A 128 11.27 -16.89 -22.46
C LYS A 128 12.12 -18.17 -22.43
N THR A 129 11.48 -19.31 -22.50
CA THR A 129 12.14 -20.64 -22.42
C THR A 129 13.10 -20.89 -23.58
N ASP A 130 12.84 -20.29 -24.74
CA ASP A 130 13.67 -20.34 -25.96
C ASP A 130 14.71 -19.22 -26.05
N SER A 131 14.80 -18.32 -25.05
CA SER A 131 15.72 -17.17 -25.06
C SER A 131 17.19 -17.52 -24.89
N GLY A 132 17.50 -18.74 -24.43
CA GLY A 132 18.85 -19.16 -24.05
C GLY A 132 19.31 -18.61 -22.69
N ILE A 133 18.50 -17.82 -21.97
CA ILE A 133 18.81 -17.28 -20.65
C ILE A 133 18.49 -18.34 -19.59
N LYS A 134 19.52 -18.85 -18.91
CA LYS A 134 19.43 -19.88 -17.86
C LYS A 134 20.08 -19.47 -16.53
N THR A 135 20.93 -18.46 -16.58
CA THR A 135 21.67 -17.93 -15.43
C THR A 135 21.63 -16.40 -15.42
N LEU A 136 22.00 -15.78 -14.31
CA LEU A 136 22.13 -14.31 -14.23
C LEU A 136 23.18 -13.78 -15.23
N ALA A 137 24.25 -14.54 -15.49
CA ALA A 137 25.30 -14.16 -16.44
C ALA A 137 24.79 -14.05 -17.88
N ASP A 138 23.82 -14.86 -18.29
CA ASP A 138 23.23 -14.84 -19.63
C ASP A 138 22.41 -13.56 -19.89
N MET A 139 22.12 -12.78 -18.84
CA MET A 139 21.43 -11.49 -18.97
C MET A 139 22.33 -10.38 -19.50
N LYS A 140 23.66 -10.56 -19.54
CA LYS A 140 24.59 -9.55 -20.10
C LYS A 140 24.25 -9.28 -21.56
N GLY A 141 24.21 -7.99 -21.93
CA GLY A 141 23.81 -7.53 -23.26
C GLY A 141 22.32 -7.63 -23.56
N LYS A 142 21.48 -8.07 -22.62
CA LYS A 142 20.03 -8.21 -22.80
C LYS A 142 19.26 -6.96 -22.37
N GLN A 143 18.00 -6.87 -22.79
CA GLN A 143 17.04 -5.90 -22.26
C GLN A 143 16.35 -6.52 -21.04
N VAL A 144 16.44 -5.88 -19.90
CA VAL A 144 15.91 -6.36 -18.62
C VAL A 144 14.89 -5.40 -18.05
N SER A 145 13.78 -5.92 -17.55
CA SER A 145 12.81 -5.13 -16.80
C SER A 145 12.88 -5.44 -15.31
N PHE A 146 12.94 -4.39 -14.53
CA PHE A 146 12.57 -4.41 -13.11
C PHE A 146 11.11 -4.00 -12.92
N GLY A 147 10.59 -4.14 -11.69
CA GLY A 147 9.28 -3.62 -11.29
C GLY A 147 9.31 -2.10 -11.13
N SER A 148 8.81 -1.58 -10.00
CA SER A 148 9.02 -0.16 -9.63
C SER A 148 10.46 0.05 -9.14
N PRO A 149 11.08 1.22 -9.37
CA PRO A 149 12.37 1.59 -8.75
C PRO A 149 12.37 1.43 -7.22
N SER A 150 11.24 1.64 -6.55
CA SER A 150 11.06 1.49 -5.09
C SER A 150 10.60 0.09 -4.66
N SER A 151 10.52 -0.88 -5.58
CA SER A 151 10.12 -2.26 -5.25
C SER A 151 11.25 -3.02 -4.58
N THR A 152 10.95 -3.74 -3.50
CA THR A 152 11.87 -4.68 -2.86
C THR A 152 12.15 -5.86 -3.77
N SER A 153 11.10 -6.61 -4.11
CA SER A 153 11.20 -7.87 -4.86
C SER A 153 11.32 -7.67 -6.36
N GLY A 154 10.84 -6.55 -6.90
CA GLY A 154 10.94 -6.24 -8.33
C GLY A 154 12.18 -5.45 -8.70
N HIS A 155 12.94 -4.89 -7.74
CA HIS A 155 14.13 -4.11 -8.05
C HIS A 155 15.27 -4.29 -7.04
N LEU A 156 15.13 -3.84 -5.78
CA LEU A 156 16.25 -3.81 -4.82
C LEU A 156 16.95 -5.16 -4.69
N MET A 157 16.21 -6.20 -4.31
CA MET A 157 16.81 -7.52 -4.04
C MET A 157 17.32 -8.21 -5.31
N PRO A 158 16.61 -8.19 -6.45
CA PRO A 158 17.16 -8.59 -7.73
C PRO A 158 18.46 -7.88 -8.08
N ARG A 159 18.50 -6.54 -7.95
CA ARG A 159 19.68 -5.74 -8.22
C ARG A 159 20.85 -6.10 -7.30
N SER A 160 20.60 -6.25 -6.00
CA SER A 160 21.63 -6.68 -5.03
C SER A 160 22.23 -8.02 -5.44
N ASN A 161 21.41 -9.01 -5.80
CA ASN A 161 21.88 -10.32 -6.25
C ASN A 161 22.69 -10.25 -7.55
N LEU A 162 22.34 -9.35 -8.48
CA LEU A 162 23.14 -9.11 -9.69
C LEU A 162 24.51 -8.52 -9.34
N LEU A 163 24.55 -7.51 -8.46
CA LEU A 163 25.81 -6.90 -8.02
C LEU A 163 26.70 -7.90 -7.28
N ASP A 164 26.13 -8.74 -6.41
CA ASP A 164 26.84 -9.80 -5.70
C ASP A 164 27.41 -10.87 -6.68
N ALA A 165 26.74 -11.09 -7.80
CA ALA A 165 27.22 -11.95 -8.89
C ALA A 165 28.20 -11.24 -9.85
N GLY A 166 28.64 -10.01 -9.53
CA GLY A 166 29.56 -9.24 -10.38
C GLY A 166 28.93 -8.70 -11.66
N ILE A 167 27.60 -8.55 -11.67
CA ILE A 167 26.84 -8.00 -12.81
C ILE A 167 26.30 -6.64 -12.43
N ASN A 168 26.80 -5.60 -13.09
CA ASN A 168 26.31 -4.22 -12.93
C ASN A 168 25.23 -3.94 -13.99
N PRO A 169 23.96 -3.78 -13.58
CA PRO A 169 22.87 -3.58 -14.53
C PRO A 169 23.10 -2.44 -15.53
N GLU A 170 23.66 -1.31 -15.08
CA GLU A 170 23.89 -0.11 -15.91
C GLU A 170 25.00 -0.31 -16.94
N LYS A 171 25.94 -1.23 -16.67
CA LYS A 171 27.09 -1.49 -17.55
C LYS A 171 26.88 -2.73 -18.41
N ASP A 172 26.28 -3.76 -17.82
CA ASP A 172 26.23 -5.08 -18.41
C ASP A 172 24.94 -5.34 -19.22
N PHE A 173 23.85 -4.60 -18.95
CA PHE A 173 22.60 -4.73 -19.72
C PHE A 173 22.57 -3.78 -20.91
N ARG A 174 22.00 -4.23 -22.02
CA ARG A 174 21.77 -3.39 -23.18
C ARG A 174 20.77 -2.26 -22.87
N ARG A 175 19.75 -2.57 -22.04
CA ARG A 175 18.71 -1.64 -21.61
C ARG A 175 18.08 -2.11 -20.30
N ILE A 176 17.83 -1.17 -19.41
CA ILE A 176 17.00 -1.36 -18.23
C ILE A 176 15.65 -0.69 -18.47
N ALA A 177 14.57 -1.38 -18.14
CA ALA A 177 13.21 -0.86 -18.10
C ALA A 177 12.62 -1.03 -16.70
N TYR A 178 11.67 -0.19 -16.35
CA TYR A 178 10.89 -0.29 -15.13
C TYR A 178 9.40 -0.38 -15.51
N SER A 179 8.77 -1.49 -15.16
CA SER A 179 7.37 -1.78 -15.53
C SER A 179 6.35 -1.12 -14.61
N GLY A 180 6.78 -0.74 -13.39
CA GLY A 180 5.94 -0.13 -12.37
C GLY A 180 5.20 -1.13 -11.48
N ALA A 181 4.71 -2.25 -12.04
CA ALA A 181 3.93 -3.27 -11.33
C ALA A 181 4.30 -4.68 -11.81
N HIS A 182 4.06 -5.71 -10.98
CA HIS A 182 4.53 -7.07 -11.25
C HIS A 182 3.77 -7.77 -12.39
N ASP A 183 2.49 -7.49 -12.57
CA ASP A 183 1.71 -7.97 -13.71
C ASP A 183 2.23 -7.40 -15.04
N ALA A 184 2.55 -6.10 -15.06
CA ALA A 184 3.19 -5.44 -16.20
C ALA A 184 4.60 -5.99 -16.47
N THR A 185 5.33 -6.39 -15.41
CA THR A 185 6.63 -7.06 -15.53
C THR A 185 6.49 -8.38 -16.30
N ILE A 186 5.55 -9.24 -15.91
CA ILE A 186 5.28 -10.52 -16.61
C ILE A 186 4.90 -10.24 -18.07
N ALA A 187 3.96 -9.32 -18.29
CA ALA A 187 3.48 -8.97 -19.63
C ALA A 187 4.62 -8.48 -20.54
N SER A 188 5.63 -7.81 -20.00
CA SER A 188 6.77 -7.32 -20.78
C SER A 188 7.65 -8.43 -21.34
N VAL A 189 7.83 -9.54 -20.59
CA VAL A 189 8.55 -10.73 -21.07
C VAL A 189 7.69 -11.54 -22.04
N VAL A 190 6.42 -11.79 -21.68
CA VAL A 190 5.49 -12.53 -22.55
C VAL A 190 5.40 -11.91 -23.94
N SER A 191 5.27 -10.58 -24.00
CA SER A 191 5.18 -9.84 -25.28
C SER A 191 6.51 -9.69 -26.00
N GLY A 192 7.66 -10.07 -25.39
CA GLY A 192 9.00 -9.91 -25.98
C GLY A 192 9.50 -8.46 -25.99
N LYS A 193 8.91 -7.55 -25.19
CA LYS A 193 9.40 -6.18 -25.02
C LYS A 193 10.75 -6.13 -24.30
N VAL A 194 11.01 -7.12 -23.45
CA VAL A 194 12.28 -7.36 -22.76
C VAL A 194 12.64 -8.85 -22.82
N ASP A 195 13.94 -9.14 -22.69
CA ASP A 195 14.46 -10.50 -22.76
C ASP A 195 14.28 -11.25 -21.43
N ALA A 196 14.42 -10.52 -20.29
CA ALA A 196 14.25 -11.05 -18.95
C ALA A 196 13.67 -9.98 -18.01
N ALA A 197 13.13 -10.43 -16.89
CA ALA A 197 12.60 -9.52 -15.87
C ALA A 197 12.65 -10.12 -14.46
N ALA A 198 12.61 -9.24 -13.45
CA ALA A 198 12.58 -9.63 -12.04
C ALA A 198 11.29 -9.16 -11.36
N LEU A 199 10.68 -10.03 -10.55
CA LEU A 199 9.42 -9.75 -9.88
C LEU A 199 9.20 -10.57 -8.59
N ASP A 200 8.08 -10.28 -7.96
CA ASP A 200 7.51 -10.97 -6.81
C ASP A 200 7.14 -12.43 -7.14
N ILE A 201 7.68 -13.38 -6.37
CA ILE A 201 7.40 -14.80 -6.53
C ILE A 201 5.91 -15.12 -6.30
N THR A 202 5.19 -14.39 -5.44
CA THR A 202 3.79 -14.68 -5.13
C THR A 202 2.86 -14.23 -6.25
N VAL A 203 3.21 -13.13 -6.94
CA VAL A 203 2.50 -12.69 -8.14
C VAL A 203 2.77 -13.65 -9.30
N TRP A 204 4.02 -14.10 -9.47
CA TRP A 204 4.35 -15.14 -10.46
C TRP A 204 3.49 -16.40 -10.24
N ARG A 205 3.50 -16.94 -9.03
CA ARG A 205 2.72 -18.14 -8.67
C ARG A 205 1.23 -17.97 -8.89
N LYS A 206 0.68 -16.78 -8.58
CA LYS A 206 -0.71 -16.44 -8.87
C LYS A 206 -1.01 -16.52 -10.37
N PHE A 207 -0.15 -15.91 -11.20
CA PHE A 207 -0.34 -15.92 -12.66
C PHE A 207 -0.30 -17.33 -13.23
N VAL A 208 0.60 -18.19 -12.74
CA VAL A 208 0.67 -19.61 -13.11
C VAL A 208 -0.60 -20.35 -12.67
N ALA A 209 -1.03 -20.19 -11.41
CA ALA A 209 -2.21 -20.87 -10.87
C ALA A 209 -3.52 -20.45 -11.56
N GLU A 210 -3.60 -19.21 -12.02
CA GLU A 210 -4.75 -18.65 -12.75
C GLU A 210 -4.66 -18.87 -14.28
N ASN A 211 -3.66 -19.62 -14.76
CA ASN A 211 -3.37 -19.86 -16.18
C ASN A 211 -3.25 -18.54 -17.00
N LYS A 212 -2.74 -17.47 -16.38
CA LYS A 212 -2.50 -16.16 -17.02
C LYS A 212 -1.14 -16.07 -17.71
N VAL A 213 -0.29 -17.05 -17.51
CA VAL A 213 1.01 -17.21 -18.18
C VAL A 213 1.22 -18.68 -18.55
N ASP A 214 1.73 -18.92 -19.76
CA ASP A 214 2.13 -20.26 -20.18
C ASP A 214 3.61 -20.51 -19.76
N THR A 215 3.80 -21.40 -18.79
CA THR A 215 5.14 -21.75 -18.28
C THR A 215 6.00 -22.53 -19.28
N LYS A 216 5.41 -23.03 -20.38
CA LYS A 216 6.17 -23.59 -21.50
C LYS A 216 6.81 -22.50 -22.37
N ALA A 217 6.25 -21.27 -22.35
CA ALA A 217 6.75 -20.14 -23.12
C ALA A 217 7.61 -19.18 -22.29
N VAL A 218 7.27 -18.97 -21.01
CA VAL A 218 8.02 -18.09 -20.08
C VAL A 218 8.14 -18.81 -18.74
N ASP A 219 9.33 -18.90 -18.19
CA ASP A 219 9.52 -19.56 -16.89
C ASP A 219 10.61 -18.87 -16.05
N VAL A 220 10.70 -19.30 -14.79
CA VAL A 220 11.68 -18.85 -13.81
C VAL A 220 13.01 -19.55 -14.07
N PHE A 221 14.08 -18.78 -14.25
CA PHE A 221 15.43 -19.32 -14.37
C PHE A 221 16.30 -19.05 -13.12
N PHE A 222 15.91 -18.11 -12.26
CA PHE A 222 16.61 -17.83 -11.01
C PHE A 222 15.67 -17.37 -9.91
N THR A 223 15.94 -17.82 -8.67
CA THR A 223 15.21 -17.39 -7.47
C THR A 223 16.21 -16.88 -6.44
N THR A 224 15.97 -15.70 -5.87
CA THR A 224 16.88 -15.09 -4.87
C THR A 224 16.90 -15.87 -3.55
N PRO A 225 17.94 -15.71 -2.72
CA PRO A 225 17.86 -16.01 -1.29
C PRO A 225 16.66 -15.32 -0.63
N PRO A 226 16.20 -15.81 0.54
CA PRO A 226 15.05 -15.20 1.24
C PRO A 226 15.41 -13.87 1.89
N PHE A 227 14.40 -13.01 2.01
CA PHE A 227 14.49 -11.72 2.70
C PHE A 227 13.14 -11.36 3.34
N PHE A 228 13.14 -10.42 4.31
CA PHE A 228 11.90 -9.83 4.82
C PHE A 228 11.30 -8.88 3.78
N ASN A 229 9.97 -8.92 3.58
CA ASN A 229 9.36 -8.07 2.58
C ASN A 229 8.16 -7.28 3.15
N TYR A 230 6.96 -7.62 2.75
CA TYR A 230 5.79 -6.77 2.97
C TYR A 230 5.46 -6.56 4.45
N ASN A 231 4.88 -5.40 4.73
CA ASN A 231 4.38 -5.05 6.07
C ASN A 231 3.27 -4.00 6.00
N TRP A 232 2.41 -4.02 6.98
CA TRP A 232 1.52 -2.92 7.32
C TRP A 232 2.27 -1.93 8.19
N SER A 233 2.27 -0.67 7.79
CA SER A 233 2.94 0.42 8.50
C SER A 233 2.00 1.56 8.82
N VAL A 234 2.26 2.21 9.95
CA VAL A 234 1.57 3.41 10.44
C VAL A 234 2.56 4.50 10.79
N HIS A 235 2.11 5.75 10.93
CA HIS A 235 2.94 6.82 11.46
C HIS A 235 3.04 6.71 13.00
N ALA A 236 4.22 6.98 13.58
CA ALA A 236 4.46 6.89 15.02
C ALA A 236 3.56 7.82 15.86
N ASP A 237 3.11 8.93 15.27
CA ASP A 237 2.19 9.87 15.92
C ASP A 237 0.73 9.35 15.99
N MET A 238 0.44 8.18 15.41
CA MET A 238 -0.85 7.54 15.62
C MET A 238 -1.04 7.25 17.11
N PRO A 239 -2.19 7.62 17.72
CA PRO A 239 -2.45 7.33 19.14
C PRO A 239 -2.21 5.84 19.44
N ALA A 240 -1.52 5.54 20.53
CA ALA A 240 -1.13 4.17 20.90
C ALA A 240 -2.33 3.21 20.93
N ALA A 241 -3.45 3.62 21.52
CA ALA A 241 -4.67 2.82 21.56
C ALA A 241 -5.23 2.51 20.16
N MET A 242 -5.14 3.45 19.20
CA MET A 242 -5.57 3.19 17.82
C MET A 242 -4.61 2.21 17.14
N ARG A 243 -3.29 2.40 17.31
CA ARG A 243 -2.28 1.51 16.75
C ARG A 243 -2.46 0.07 17.27
N GLU A 244 -2.70 -0.10 18.56
CA GLU A 244 -2.97 -1.41 19.15
C GLU A 244 -4.23 -2.05 18.58
N ARG A 245 -5.32 -1.28 18.43
CA ARG A 245 -6.57 -1.78 17.83
C ARG A 245 -6.38 -2.24 16.38
N VAL A 246 -5.70 -1.44 15.55
CA VAL A 246 -5.42 -1.79 14.15
C VAL A 246 -4.51 -3.01 14.07
N THR A 247 -3.46 -3.05 14.89
CA THR A 247 -2.55 -4.20 14.96
C THR A 247 -3.32 -5.46 15.33
N LYS A 248 -4.12 -5.39 16.41
CA LYS A 248 -4.94 -6.53 16.84
C LYS A 248 -5.91 -6.99 15.75
N ALA A 249 -6.59 -6.05 15.09
CA ALA A 249 -7.51 -6.38 14.00
C ALA A 249 -6.82 -7.17 12.87
N LEU A 250 -5.59 -6.78 12.49
CA LEU A 250 -4.82 -7.51 11.48
C LEU A 250 -4.39 -8.90 11.98
N LEU A 251 -3.91 -9.01 13.22
CA LEU A 251 -3.43 -10.27 13.80
C LEU A 251 -4.55 -11.27 14.10
N ASP A 252 -5.77 -10.79 14.35
CA ASP A 252 -6.95 -11.62 14.60
C ASP A 252 -7.56 -12.21 13.31
N LEU A 253 -7.14 -11.77 12.13
CA LEU A 253 -7.60 -12.37 10.87
C LEU A 253 -7.24 -13.87 10.83
N SER A 254 -8.26 -14.71 10.65
CA SER A 254 -8.13 -16.15 10.73
C SER A 254 -8.96 -16.83 9.64
N THR A 255 -8.51 -17.98 9.18
CA THR A 255 -9.24 -18.85 8.26
C THR A 255 -10.44 -19.55 8.92
N ALA A 256 -10.63 -19.39 10.24
CA ALA A 256 -11.77 -19.95 10.96
C ALA A 256 -13.11 -19.29 10.61
N THR A 257 -13.08 -18.10 9.99
CA THR A 257 -14.26 -17.40 9.49
C THR A 257 -14.22 -17.28 7.97
N PRO A 258 -15.36 -17.37 7.26
CA PRO A 258 -15.39 -17.21 5.80
C PRO A 258 -14.81 -15.87 5.34
N GLU A 259 -15.09 -14.79 6.06
CA GLU A 259 -14.55 -13.46 5.76
C GLU A 259 -13.03 -13.40 5.93
N GLY A 260 -12.52 -13.88 7.07
CA GLY A 260 -11.08 -13.91 7.34
C GLY A 260 -10.34 -14.80 6.33
N ALA A 261 -10.91 -15.96 5.99
CA ALA A 261 -10.35 -16.84 4.96
C ALA A 261 -10.26 -16.14 3.60
N GLU A 262 -11.30 -15.42 3.18
CA GLU A 262 -11.30 -14.71 1.91
C GLU A 262 -10.29 -13.54 1.90
N ILE A 263 -10.22 -12.73 2.97
CA ILE A 263 -9.25 -11.65 3.10
C ILE A 263 -7.82 -12.21 3.03
N LEU A 264 -7.52 -13.25 3.80
CA LEU A 264 -6.20 -13.88 3.81
C LEU A 264 -5.85 -14.46 2.44
N ARG A 265 -6.78 -15.16 1.79
CA ARG A 265 -6.61 -15.69 0.43
C ARG A 265 -6.30 -14.59 -0.59
N LEU A 266 -7.07 -13.49 -0.58
CA LEU A 266 -6.86 -12.34 -1.45
C LEU A 266 -5.50 -11.69 -1.22
N ASN A 267 -5.06 -11.62 0.03
CA ASN A 267 -3.77 -11.06 0.40
C ASN A 267 -2.61 -12.07 0.27
N ARG A 268 -2.88 -13.29 -0.18
CA ARG A 268 -1.86 -14.36 -0.30
C ARG A 268 -1.14 -14.61 1.04
N ALA A 269 -1.92 -14.63 2.11
CA ALA A 269 -1.46 -14.78 3.49
C ALA A 269 -2.02 -16.04 4.12
N THR A 270 -1.22 -16.77 4.86
CA THR A 270 -1.67 -17.81 5.79
C THR A 270 -2.23 -17.17 7.05
N ARG A 271 -1.50 -16.18 7.57
CA ARG A 271 -1.89 -15.34 8.70
C ARG A 271 -1.03 -14.08 8.74
N TYR A 272 -1.47 -13.10 9.50
CA TYR A 272 -0.61 -11.98 9.89
C TYR A 272 0.08 -12.25 11.22
N ILE A 273 1.34 -11.81 11.32
CA ILE A 273 2.18 -11.92 12.52
C ILE A 273 2.76 -10.54 12.87
N PRO A 274 3.18 -10.32 14.14
CA PRO A 274 3.88 -9.09 14.51
C PRO A 274 5.17 -8.91 13.72
N THR A 275 5.56 -7.65 13.50
CA THR A 275 6.85 -7.32 12.88
C THR A 275 7.51 -6.14 13.59
N LYS A 276 8.77 -5.87 13.28
CA LYS A 276 9.55 -4.77 13.85
C LYS A 276 10.50 -4.17 12.82
N ALA A 277 10.89 -2.91 13.02
CA ALA A 277 11.76 -2.17 12.11
C ALA A 277 13.12 -2.87 11.86
N ASP A 278 13.66 -3.56 12.87
CA ASP A 278 14.93 -4.29 12.74
C ASP A 278 14.95 -5.35 11.65
N ASN A 279 13.79 -5.92 11.31
CA ASN A 279 13.66 -6.91 10.26
C ASN A 279 14.05 -6.37 8.87
N TYR A 280 14.01 -5.03 8.69
CA TYR A 280 14.26 -4.35 7.41
C TYR A 280 15.65 -3.73 7.31
N LYS A 281 16.51 -3.84 8.35
CA LYS A 281 17.90 -3.30 8.34
C LYS A 281 18.74 -3.88 7.20
N GLY A 282 18.55 -5.16 6.88
CA GLY A 282 19.24 -5.78 5.74
C GLY A 282 18.86 -5.16 4.39
N LEU A 283 17.59 -4.75 4.24
CA LEU A 283 17.12 -4.05 3.04
C LEU A 283 17.67 -2.62 2.96
N GLU A 284 17.80 -1.94 4.10
CA GLU A 284 18.45 -0.63 4.15
C GLU A 284 19.94 -0.74 3.74
N ALA A 285 20.66 -1.71 4.29
CA ALA A 285 22.05 -1.97 3.90
C ALA A 285 22.19 -2.28 2.40
N ALA A 286 21.33 -3.15 1.86
CA ALA A 286 21.30 -3.45 0.43
C ALA A 286 21.00 -2.21 -0.41
N GLY A 287 20.04 -1.35 0.02
CA GLY A 287 19.70 -0.12 -0.67
C GLY A 287 20.87 0.87 -0.73
N ARG A 288 21.61 1.03 0.36
CA ARG A 288 22.82 1.86 0.43
C ARG A 288 23.94 1.29 -0.46
N SER A 289 24.20 -0.01 -0.39
CA SER A 289 25.21 -0.68 -1.21
C SER A 289 24.88 -0.59 -2.71
N ALA A 290 23.60 -0.67 -3.07
CA ALA A 290 23.14 -0.54 -4.44
C ALA A 290 23.05 0.92 -4.96
N GLY A 291 23.31 1.93 -4.09
CA GLY A 291 23.22 3.35 -4.42
C GLY A 291 21.79 3.83 -4.66
N LEU A 292 20.79 3.22 -3.99
CA LEU A 292 19.37 3.54 -4.16
C LEU A 292 18.82 4.43 -3.03
N ILE A 293 19.57 4.56 -1.93
CA ILE A 293 19.32 5.46 -0.79
C ILE A 293 20.64 5.92 -0.18
#